data_cb1cabc346f04a1c1324e0d175855fc3
#
_entry.id   cb1cabc346f04a1c1324e0d175855fc3
#
_cell.length_a   1.000
_cell.length_b   1.000
_cell.length_c   1.000
_cell.angle_alpha   90.00
_cell.angle_beta   90.00
_cell.angle_gamma   90.00
#
_symmetry.space_group_name_H-M   'P 1'
#
loop_
_entity.id
_entity.type
_entity.pdbx_description
1 polymer ?
#
loop_
_entity_poly.entity_id
_entity_poly.type
_entity_poly.pdbx_seq_one_letter_code
_entity_poly.pdbx_strand_id
1 'polypeptide(L)'
;MRIAVVGHVSRKMAIEKLTSVLPCEVFLDTVGTGALANHIKALEWAVQQDERVVIMEDDAIPVEGFIEKAEKWFTVYPEQFVSFYLGTSRPPQYQELVTHSILNAKRLGREVIRLNQLIHGVCYSPAPGSIEKILKGIDNRKPADFAIGSAWGDPVYYPIKSLVEHRDGRSVEKHTDGRKSSGKRVARFLDGNLMY
;
A
#
# COMPACT_ATOMS: atom_id res chain seq x y z
N MET A 1 -14.81 7.53 1.56
CA MET A 1 -13.68 7.15 0.69
C MET A 1 -14.04 6.01 -0.25
N ARG A 2 -13.32 5.81 -1.35
CA ARG A 2 -13.43 4.69 -2.28
C ARG A 2 -12.24 3.75 -2.14
N ILE A 3 -12.43 2.46 -2.46
CA ILE A 3 -11.35 1.46 -2.42
C ILE A 3 -11.22 0.83 -3.80
N ALA A 4 -9.98 0.79 -4.33
CA ALA A 4 -9.62 0.06 -5.54
C ALA A 4 -8.72 -1.12 -5.15
N VAL A 5 -9.11 -2.32 -5.54
CA VAL A 5 -8.30 -3.53 -5.36
C VAL A 5 -7.58 -3.85 -6.66
N VAL A 6 -6.25 -3.91 -6.62
CA VAL A 6 -5.43 -4.39 -7.73
C VAL A 6 -5.08 -5.85 -7.49
N GLY A 7 -5.41 -6.72 -8.43
CA GLY A 7 -5.26 -8.15 -8.25
C GLY A 7 -4.87 -8.90 -9.51
N HIS A 8 -4.39 -10.14 -9.32
CA HIS A 8 -4.04 -11.05 -10.39
C HIS A 8 -5.00 -12.24 -10.42
N VAL A 9 -5.36 -12.70 -11.61
CA VAL A 9 -6.33 -13.79 -11.83
C VAL A 9 -6.02 -15.08 -11.04
N SER A 10 -4.74 -15.37 -10.78
CA SER A 10 -4.34 -16.53 -9.97
C SER A 10 -4.68 -16.41 -8.48
N ARG A 11 -5.08 -15.22 -8.01
CA ARG A 11 -5.41 -14.95 -6.61
C ARG A 11 -6.91 -14.70 -6.38
N LYS A 12 -7.76 -15.26 -7.26
CA LYS A 12 -9.22 -15.06 -7.24
C LYS A 12 -9.83 -15.26 -5.84
N MET A 13 -9.46 -16.32 -5.12
CA MET A 13 -9.97 -16.58 -3.76
C MET A 13 -9.59 -15.49 -2.75
N ALA A 14 -8.43 -14.86 -2.90
CA ALA A 14 -8.02 -13.76 -2.02
C ALA A 14 -8.85 -12.50 -2.33
N ILE A 15 -9.06 -12.22 -3.60
CA ILE A 15 -9.91 -11.12 -4.07
C ILE A 15 -11.35 -11.32 -3.57
N GLU A 16 -11.94 -12.51 -3.73
CA GLU A 16 -13.29 -12.83 -3.25
C GLU A 16 -13.45 -12.59 -1.74
N LYS A 17 -12.45 -12.99 -0.94
CA LYS A 17 -12.46 -12.70 0.50
C LYS A 17 -12.42 -11.21 0.77
N LEU A 18 -11.53 -10.48 0.13
CA LEU A 18 -11.38 -9.04 0.32
C LEU A 18 -12.66 -8.28 -0.08
N THR A 19 -13.24 -8.61 -1.24
CA THR A 19 -14.49 -8.00 -1.72
C THR A 19 -15.72 -8.38 -0.91
N SER A 20 -15.69 -9.50 -0.16
CA SER A 20 -16.79 -9.88 0.74
C SER A 20 -16.84 -9.04 2.02
N VAL A 21 -15.74 -8.36 2.38
CA VAL A 21 -15.64 -7.57 3.62
C VAL A 21 -15.49 -6.07 3.39
N LEU A 22 -15.09 -5.65 2.18
CA LEU A 22 -14.93 -4.24 1.81
C LEU A 22 -15.67 -3.91 0.50
N PRO A 23 -16.43 -2.82 0.45
CA PRO A 23 -16.97 -2.30 -0.81
C PRO A 23 -15.81 -1.72 -1.64
N CYS A 24 -15.51 -2.33 -2.79
CA CYS A 24 -14.37 -1.94 -3.60
C CYS A 24 -14.60 -2.20 -5.10
N GLU A 25 -13.91 -1.41 -5.94
CA GLU A 25 -13.73 -1.68 -7.36
C GLU A 25 -12.52 -2.61 -7.57
N VAL A 26 -12.60 -3.57 -8.49
CA VAL A 26 -11.54 -4.55 -8.71
C VAL A 26 -10.89 -4.37 -10.07
N PHE A 27 -9.59 -4.16 -10.08
CA PHE A 27 -8.74 -4.09 -11.26
C PHE A 27 -7.96 -5.39 -11.39
N LEU A 28 -8.44 -6.29 -12.27
CA LEU A 28 -7.90 -7.64 -12.43
C LEU A 28 -6.90 -7.70 -13.57
N ASP A 29 -5.68 -8.13 -13.30
CA ASP A 29 -4.73 -8.51 -14.35
C ASP A 29 -4.99 -9.96 -14.79
N THR A 30 -5.62 -10.09 -15.96
CA THR A 30 -5.99 -11.39 -16.55
C THR A 30 -4.99 -11.89 -17.57
N VAL A 31 -4.08 -11.02 -18.05
CA VAL A 31 -3.18 -11.31 -19.17
C VAL A 31 -1.69 -11.19 -18.81
N GLY A 32 -1.38 -10.87 -17.55
CA GLY A 32 0.00 -10.75 -17.09
C GLY A 32 0.70 -9.46 -17.52
N THR A 33 -0.03 -8.34 -17.51
CA THR A 33 0.55 -7.01 -17.81
C THR A 33 1.50 -6.51 -16.71
N GLY A 34 1.43 -7.11 -15.51
CA GLY A 34 2.27 -6.80 -14.37
C GLY A 34 1.63 -5.82 -13.37
N ALA A 35 2.15 -5.84 -12.15
CA ALA A 35 1.56 -5.06 -11.04
C ALA A 35 1.52 -3.57 -11.35
N LEU A 36 2.60 -2.97 -11.87
CA LEU A 36 2.62 -1.53 -12.17
C LEU A 36 1.51 -1.13 -13.15
N ALA A 37 1.33 -1.87 -14.24
CA ALA A 37 0.27 -1.58 -15.22
C ALA A 37 -1.12 -1.66 -14.58
N ASN A 38 -1.32 -2.58 -13.64
CA ASN A 38 -2.58 -2.73 -12.94
C ASN A 38 -2.82 -1.61 -11.92
N HIS A 39 -1.77 -1.19 -11.20
CA HIS A 39 -1.83 0.01 -10.35
C HIS A 39 -2.13 1.29 -11.15
N ILE A 40 -1.57 1.44 -12.36
CA ILE A 40 -1.86 2.59 -13.24
C ILE A 40 -3.36 2.62 -13.57
N LYS A 41 -3.98 1.51 -13.96
CA LYS A 41 -5.43 1.45 -14.22
C LYS A 41 -6.26 1.90 -13.01
N ALA A 42 -5.89 1.44 -11.81
CA ALA A 42 -6.58 1.84 -10.59
C ALA A 42 -6.38 3.34 -10.29
N LEU A 43 -5.19 3.89 -10.54
CA LEU A 43 -4.92 5.31 -10.39
C LEU A 43 -5.66 6.16 -11.43
N GLU A 44 -5.75 5.72 -12.70
CA GLU A 44 -6.54 6.38 -13.74
C GLU A 44 -8.04 6.44 -13.37
N TRP A 45 -8.58 5.36 -12.83
CA TRP A 45 -9.94 5.36 -12.29
C TRP A 45 -10.06 6.31 -11.08
N ALA A 46 -9.05 6.34 -10.20
CA ALA A 46 -9.06 7.17 -9.00
C ALA A 46 -9.08 8.68 -9.32
N VAL A 47 -8.51 9.12 -10.46
CA VAL A 47 -8.62 10.52 -10.93
C VAL A 47 -10.07 10.98 -11.10
N GLN A 48 -10.97 10.04 -11.46
CA GLN A 48 -12.37 10.32 -11.75
C GLN A 48 -13.27 10.31 -10.50
N GLN A 49 -12.68 10.06 -9.31
CA GLN A 49 -13.44 10.00 -8.07
C GLN A 49 -13.41 11.34 -7.34
N ASP A 50 -14.56 11.79 -6.86
CA ASP A 50 -14.69 13.00 -6.04
C ASP A 50 -14.24 12.76 -4.58
N GLU A 51 -14.00 11.51 -4.23
CA GLU A 51 -13.62 11.08 -2.89
C GLU A 51 -12.16 10.61 -2.86
N ARG A 52 -11.59 10.60 -1.65
CA ARG A 52 -10.27 9.99 -1.45
C ARG A 52 -10.29 8.50 -1.77
N VAL A 53 -9.27 8.04 -2.50
CA VAL A 53 -9.15 6.64 -2.92
C VAL A 53 -8.05 5.94 -2.16
N VAL A 54 -8.32 4.72 -1.72
CA VAL A 54 -7.32 3.76 -1.21
C VAL A 54 -7.09 2.71 -2.29
N ILE A 55 -5.82 2.49 -2.64
CA ILE A 55 -5.39 1.39 -3.52
C ILE A 55 -4.89 0.26 -2.63
N MET A 56 -5.35 -0.96 -2.87
CA MET A 56 -5.04 -2.14 -2.06
C MET A 56 -4.69 -3.33 -2.96
N GLU A 57 -3.62 -4.06 -2.65
CA GLU A 57 -3.27 -5.29 -3.37
C GLU A 57 -4.13 -6.47 -2.89
N ASP A 58 -4.30 -7.47 -3.74
CA ASP A 58 -5.14 -8.67 -3.50
C ASP A 58 -4.65 -9.58 -2.37
N ASP A 59 -3.42 -9.37 -1.90
CA ASP A 59 -2.85 -10.07 -0.74
C ASP A 59 -2.90 -9.28 0.56
N ALA A 60 -3.53 -8.11 0.56
CA ALA A 60 -3.82 -7.37 1.78
C ALA A 60 -4.96 -8.05 2.56
N ILE A 61 -4.80 -8.11 3.88
CA ILE A 61 -5.84 -8.56 4.82
C ILE A 61 -6.14 -7.38 5.76
N PRO A 62 -7.30 -6.70 5.62
CA PRO A 62 -7.61 -5.54 6.44
C PRO A 62 -7.89 -5.92 7.90
N VAL A 63 -7.63 -4.98 8.81
CA VAL A 63 -8.06 -5.09 10.21
C VAL A 63 -9.53 -4.75 10.36
N GLU A 64 -10.16 -5.23 11.42
CA GLU A 64 -11.52 -4.84 11.80
C GLU A 64 -11.64 -3.31 11.91
N GLY A 65 -12.71 -2.75 11.33
CA GLY A 65 -12.93 -1.30 11.29
C GLY A 65 -11.93 -0.55 10.38
N PHE A 66 -11.43 -1.18 9.32
CA PHE A 66 -10.46 -0.60 8.39
C PHE A 66 -10.92 0.77 7.85
N ILE A 67 -12.18 0.87 7.42
CA ILE A 67 -12.72 2.11 6.81
C ILE A 67 -12.67 3.26 7.81
N GLU A 68 -13.23 3.07 8.99
CA GLU A 68 -13.31 4.10 10.04
C GLU A 68 -11.91 4.51 10.52
N LYS A 69 -10.99 3.57 10.58
CA LYS A 69 -9.59 3.84 10.97
C LYS A 69 -8.85 4.63 9.89
N ALA A 70 -9.02 4.26 8.62
CA ALA A 70 -8.42 4.98 7.50
C ALA A 70 -8.95 6.42 7.41
N GLU A 71 -10.26 6.63 7.60
CA GLU A 71 -10.88 7.96 7.61
C GLU A 71 -10.37 8.85 8.75
N LYS A 72 -10.10 8.28 9.94
CA LYS A 72 -9.42 9.02 11.03
C LYS A 72 -8.03 9.50 10.60
N TRP A 73 -7.25 8.66 9.92
CA TRP A 73 -5.95 9.07 9.39
C TRP A 73 -6.07 10.18 8.35
N PHE A 74 -7.08 10.14 7.48
CA PHE A 74 -7.33 11.20 6.50
C PHE A 74 -7.80 12.50 7.14
N THR A 75 -8.50 12.44 8.27
CA THR A 75 -8.86 13.63 9.05
C THR A 75 -7.62 14.30 9.65
N VAL A 76 -6.65 13.52 10.14
CA VAL A 76 -5.41 14.04 10.74
C VAL A 76 -4.39 14.47 9.66
N TYR A 77 -4.37 13.78 8.53
CA TYR A 77 -3.43 13.99 7.42
C TYR A 77 -4.17 14.13 6.08
N PRO A 78 -5.00 15.19 5.92
CA PRO A 78 -5.89 15.31 4.75
C PRO A 78 -5.15 15.44 3.43
N GLU A 79 -4.00 16.15 3.43
CA GLU A 79 -3.23 16.46 2.21
C GLU A 79 -2.02 15.54 2.01
N GLN A 80 -1.92 14.44 2.78
CA GLN A 80 -0.72 13.62 2.75
C GLN A 80 -0.95 12.31 1.98
N PHE A 81 0.10 11.83 1.33
CA PHE A 81 0.14 10.45 0.85
C PHE A 81 0.33 9.51 2.05
N VAL A 82 -0.60 8.59 2.27
CA VAL A 82 -0.58 7.67 3.41
C VAL A 82 -0.45 6.23 2.92
N SER A 83 0.48 5.46 3.48
CA SER A 83 0.57 4.02 3.30
C SER A 83 0.16 3.31 4.58
N PHE A 84 -0.82 2.42 4.51
CA PHE A 84 -1.38 1.70 5.65
C PHE A 84 -0.68 0.36 5.95
N TYR A 85 0.43 0.10 5.30
CA TYR A 85 1.24 -1.09 5.53
C TYR A 85 2.70 -0.74 5.76
N LEU A 86 3.25 -1.24 6.86
CA LEU A 86 4.67 -1.12 7.20
C LEU A 86 5.21 -2.51 7.56
N GLY A 87 5.78 -3.17 6.56
CA GLY A 87 6.20 -4.58 6.65
C GLY A 87 7.59 -4.82 7.20
N THR A 88 7.84 -6.08 7.53
CA THR A 88 9.15 -6.64 7.88
C THR A 88 9.89 -7.18 6.65
N SER A 89 11.19 -7.43 6.78
CA SER A 89 12.05 -8.16 5.83
C SER A 89 12.28 -7.49 4.48
N ARG A 90 11.32 -6.86 3.85
CA ARG A 90 11.45 -6.20 2.55
C ARG A 90 10.91 -4.77 2.59
N PRO A 91 11.47 -3.85 1.76
CA PRO A 91 12.75 -3.96 1.09
C PRO A 91 13.90 -3.90 2.11
N PRO A 92 14.93 -4.76 2.01
CA PRO A 92 15.95 -4.89 3.06
C PRO A 92 16.73 -3.61 3.33
N GLN A 93 16.96 -2.79 2.30
CA GLN A 93 17.69 -1.50 2.42
C GLN A 93 16.94 -0.44 3.27
N TYR A 94 15.65 -0.59 3.51
CA TYR A 94 14.85 0.34 4.32
C TYR A 94 14.62 -0.15 5.75
N GLN A 95 14.93 -1.41 6.08
CA GLN A 95 14.54 -2.00 7.36
C GLN A 95 15.20 -1.32 8.57
N GLU A 96 16.46 -0.92 8.44
CA GLU A 96 17.18 -0.19 9.49
C GLU A 96 16.59 1.22 9.67
N LEU A 97 16.41 1.96 8.56
CA LEU A 97 15.79 3.30 8.57
C LEU A 97 14.39 3.27 9.19
N VAL A 98 13.56 2.28 8.83
CA VAL A 98 12.22 2.09 9.40
C VAL A 98 12.30 1.86 10.90
N THR A 99 13.21 1.00 11.35
CA THR A 99 13.38 0.70 12.79
C THR A 99 13.78 1.95 13.57
N HIS A 100 14.76 2.70 13.10
CA HIS A 100 15.19 3.95 13.73
C HIS A 100 14.08 5.02 13.72
N SER A 101 13.34 5.14 12.62
CA SER A 101 12.22 6.08 12.50
C SER A 101 11.11 5.76 13.49
N ILE A 102 10.77 4.47 13.69
CA ILE A 102 9.77 4.04 14.67
C ILE A 102 10.24 4.35 16.08
N LEU A 103 11.48 4.01 16.44
CA LEU A 103 12.03 4.28 17.77
C LEU A 103 12.01 5.78 18.09
N ASN A 104 12.40 6.62 17.14
CA ASN A 104 12.36 8.06 17.28
C ASN A 104 10.93 8.60 17.40
N ALA A 105 10.00 8.12 16.59
CA ALA A 105 8.60 8.51 16.66
C ALA A 105 7.99 8.14 18.02
N LYS A 106 8.21 6.92 18.50
CA LYS A 106 7.74 6.49 19.83
C LYS A 106 8.30 7.36 20.97
N ARG A 107 9.59 7.72 20.89
CA ARG A 107 10.23 8.63 21.89
C ARG A 107 9.56 10.02 21.89
N LEU A 108 9.05 10.46 20.75
CA LEU A 108 8.36 11.76 20.58
C LEU A 108 6.84 11.67 20.76
N GLY A 109 6.29 10.53 21.20
CA GLY A 109 4.84 10.31 21.33
C GLY A 109 4.08 10.36 20.02
N ARG A 110 4.72 10.05 18.88
CA ARG A 110 4.11 10.06 17.55
C ARG A 110 3.71 8.65 17.12
N GLU A 111 2.58 8.55 16.44
CA GLU A 111 2.04 7.29 15.91
C GLU A 111 2.32 7.08 14.41
N VAL A 112 3.10 7.97 13.80
CA VAL A 112 3.40 7.97 12.37
C VAL A 112 4.89 8.19 12.13
N ILE A 113 5.42 7.53 11.10
CA ILE A 113 6.74 7.83 10.53
C ILE A 113 6.59 8.40 9.12
N ARG A 114 7.63 9.05 8.61
CA ARG A 114 7.69 9.58 7.25
C ARG A 114 8.91 9.01 6.55
N LEU A 115 8.72 8.53 5.32
CA LEU A 115 9.79 8.05 4.46
C LEU A 115 9.68 8.78 3.12
N ASN A 116 10.80 9.07 2.48
CA ASN A 116 10.83 9.74 1.16
C ASN A 116 10.54 8.77 0.00
N GLN A 117 9.87 7.66 0.28
CA GLN A 117 9.54 6.61 -0.70
C GLN A 117 8.33 5.82 -0.26
N LEU A 118 7.47 5.41 -1.20
CA LEU A 118 6.53 4.32 -1.02
C LEU A 118 7.31 3.00 -1.10
N ILE A 119 7.46 2.31 0.03
CA ILE A 119 8.28 1.08 0.11
C ILE A 119 7.45 -0.20 0.05
N HIS A 120 6.12 -0.07 -0.02
CA HIS A 120 5.18 -1.19 -0.16
C HIS A 120 3.92 -0.73 -0.91
N GLY A 121 3.53 -1.47 -1.95
CA GLY A 121 2.30 -1.26 -2.70
C GLY A 121 1.03 -1.82 -2.05
N VAL A 122 1.17 -2.58 -0.96
CA VAL A 122 0.09 -3.42 -0.36
C VAL A 122 -1.18 -2.65 -0.05
N CYS A 123 -1.06 -1.45 0.54
CA CYS A 123 -2.23 -0.60 0.82
C CYS A 123 -1.78 0.86 0.98
N TYR A 124 -2.25 1.75 0.13
CA TYR A 124 -1.90 3.17 0.17
C TYR A 124 -3.00 4.06 -0.37
N SER A 125 -2.93 5.34 -0.02
CA SER A 125 -3.82 6.38 -0.53
C SER A 125 -2.98 7.58 -0.96
N PRO A 126 -2.98 7.94 -2.26
CA PRO A 126 -2.34 9.16 -2.73
C PRO A 126 -2.94 10.40 -2.08
N ALA A 127 -2.16 11.48 -2.01
CA ALA A 127 -2.69 12.77 -1.58
C ALA A 127 -3.77 13.28 -2.55
N PRO A 128 -4.79 13.98 -2.08
CA PRO A 128 -5.80 14.58 -2.96
C PRO A 128 -5.15 15.45 -4.05
N GLY A 129 -5.67 15.37 -5.28
CA GLY A 129 -5.15 16.13 -6.41
C GLY A 129 -3.76 15.73 -6.95
N SER A 130 -3.10 14.73 -6.34
CA SER A 130 -1.73 14.33 -6.73
C SER A 130 -1.67 13.25 -7.80
N ILE A 131 -2.78 12.55 -8.07
CA ILE A 131 -2.79 11.32 -8.88
C ILE A 131 -2.35 11.59 -10.31
N GLU A 132 -2.79 12.70 -10.92
CA GLU A 132 -2.34 13.08 -12.27
C GLU A 132 -0.83 13.36 -12.34
N LYS A 133 -0.27 14.04 -11.32
CA LYS A 133 1.17 14.24 -11.19
C LYS A 133 1.90 12.91 -11.13
N ILE A 134 1.39 11.98 -10.31
CA ILE A 134 1.97 10.64 -10.16
C ILE A 134 1.94 9.90 -11.50
N LEU A 135 0.79 9.83 -12.18
CA LEU A 135 0.65 9.16 -13.47
C LEU A 135 1.61 9.71 -14.54
N LYS A 136 1.80 11.03 -14.59
CA LYS A 136 2.76 11.68 -15.52
C LYS A 136 4.22 11.38 -15.19
N GLY A 137 4.54 11.12 -13.91
CA GLY A 137 5.91 10.91 -13.43
C GLY A 137 6.33 9.44 -13.30
N ILE A 138 5.47 8.47 -13.62
CA ILE A 138 5.76 7.04 -13.46
C ILE A 138 6.91 6.62 -14.39
N ASP A 139 7.94 6.00 -13.79
CA ASP A 139 9.02 5.32 -14.50
C ASP A 139 8.69 3.81 -14.59
N ASN A 140 8.30 3.35 -15.77
CA ASN A 140 7.90 1.96 -16.02
C ASN A 140 9.03 0.92 -15.84
N ARG A 141 10.27 1.36 -15.57
CA ARG A 141 11.40 0.46 -15.27
C ARG A 141 11.49 0.08 -13.80
N LYS A 142 10.73 0.75 -12.94
CA LYS A 142 10.72 0.51 -11.48
C LYS A 142 9.58 -0.42 -11.07
N PRO A 143 9.74 -1.17 -9.96
CA PRO A 143 8.60 -1.82 -9.30
C PRO A 143 7.49 -0.82 -8.96
N ALA A 144 6.23 -1.28 -8.89
CA ALA A 144 5.05 -0.43 -8.75
C ALA A 144 5.13 0.56 -7.58
N ASP A 145 5.48 0.09 -6.39
CA ASP A 145 5.65 0.90 -5.19
C ASP A 145 6.72 1.99 -5.38
N PHE A 146 7.88 1.63 -5.90
CA PHE A 146 8.97 2.58 -6.14
C PHE A 146 8.65 3.55 -7.28
N ALA A 147 7.96 3.10 -8.33
CA ALA A 147 7.53 3.97 -9.43
C ALA A 147 6.57 5.06 -8.94
N ILE A 148 5.55 4.66 -8.18
CA ILE A 148 4.53 5.55 -7.62
C ILE A 148 5.14 6.49 -6.59
N GLY A 149 5.93 5.99 -5.63
CA GLY A 149 6.57 6.81 -4.61
C GLY A 149 7.56 7.81 -5.18
N SER A 150 8.35 7.42 -6.20
CA SER A 150 9.27 8.35 -6.88
C SER A 150 8.53 9.41 -7.68
N ALA A 151 7.41 9.08 -8.32
CA ALA A 151 6.59 10.02 -9.06
C ALA A 151 5.86 11.02 -8.13
N TRP A 152 5.49 10.58 -6.93
CA TRP A 152 4.97 11.47 -5.88
C TRP A 152 6.01 12.50 -5.45
N GLY A 153 7.25 12.08 -5.14
CA GLY A 153 8.40 12.95 -4.89
C GLY A 153 8.45 13.63 -3.52
N ASP A 154 7.42 13.47 -2.69
CA ASP A 154 7.30 14.02 -1.35
C ASP A 154 7.22 12.89 -0.29
N PRO A 155 7.33 13.18 1.02
CA PRO A 155 7.25 12.15 2.05
C PRO A 155 5.92 11.38 2.04
N VAL A 156 6.02 10.07 2.20
CA VAL A 156 4.89 9.16 2.45
C VAL A 156 4.76 8.94 3.95
N TYR A 157 3.54 9.02 4.46
CA TYR A 157 3.20 8.87 5.87
C TYR A 157 2.80 7.43 6.15
N TYR A 158 3.40 6.82 7.16
CA TYR A 158 3.15 5.44 7.57
C TYR A 158 2.69 5.42 9.03
N PRO A 159 1.43 5.10 9.32
CA PRO A 159 1.04 4.69 10.67
C PRO A 159 1.99 3.60 11.19
N ILE A 160 2.46 3.71 12.43
CA ILE A 160 3.33 2.70 13.04
C ILE A 160 2.59 1.37 13.16
N LYS A 161 1.29 1.43 13.47
CA LYS A 161 0.39 0.27 13.41
C LYS A 161 -0.29 0.23 12.04
N SER A 162 0.00 -0.80 11.29
CA SER A 162 -0.61 -1.06 9.97
C SER A 162 -2.10 -1.35 10.09
N LEU A 163 -2.88 -0.90 9.12
CA LEU A 163 -4.30 -1.23 9.00
C LEU A 163 -4.55 -2.47 8.14
N VAL A 164 -3.52 -3.02 7.54
CA VAL A 164 -3.58 -4.27 6.79
C VAL A 164 -2.39 -5.16 7.14
N GLU A 165 -2.60 -6.47 7.07
CA GLU A 165 -1.55 -7.48 7.01
C GLU A 165 -1.28 -7.85 5.55
N HIS A 166 -0.09 -8.34 5.26
CA HIS A 166 0.25 -8.90 3.96
C HIS A 166 0.22 -10.43 4.04
N ARG A 167 -0.60 -11.07 3.22
CA ARG A 167 -0.63 -12.53 3.11
C ARG A 167 0.71 -13.03 2.56
N ASP A 168 1.49 -13.68 3.40
CA ASP A 168 2.77 -14.26 3.01
C ASP A 168 2.54 -15.50 2.13
N GLY A 169 2.51 -15.29 0.83
CA GLY A 169 2.25 -16.30 -0.18
C GLY A 169 3.27 -16.25 -1.32
N ARG A 170 3.10 -17.15 -2.30
CA ARG A 170 3.93 -17.14 -3.51
C ARG A 170 3.75 -15.83 -4.25
N SER A 171 4.86 -15.11 -4.50
CA SER A 171 4.85 -13.91 -5.32
C SER A 171 4.37 -14.21 -6.72
N VAL A 172 3.46 -13.39 -7.26
CA VAL A 172 3.05 -13.46 -8.67
C VAL A 172 4.13 -12.83 -9.55
N GLU A 173 4.78 -11.76 -9.08
CA GLU A 173 5.89 -11.14 -9.78
C GLU A 173 7.24 -11.72 -9.39
N LYS A 174 8.14 -11.82 -10.39
CA LYS A 174 9.55 -12.13 -10.14
C LYS A 174 10.24 -10.84 -9.67
N HIS A 175 10.68 -10.82 -8.42
CA HIS A 175 11.52 -9.73 -7.93
C HIS A 175 12.87 -9.76 -8.69
N THR A 176 13.16 -8.67 -9.39
CA THR A 176 14.37 -8.52 -10.22
C THR A 176 15.65 -8.33 -9.41
N ASP A 177 15.52 -8.06 -8.08
CA ASP A 177 16.67 -7.81 -7.20
C ASP A 177 17.51 -9.06 -6.87
N GLY A 178 17.09 -10.26 -7.30
CA GLY A 178 17.80 -11.53 -7.12
C GLY A 178 18.04 -11.93 -5.65
N ARG A 179 17.65 -11.10 -4.70
CA ARG A 179 17.88 -11.31 -3.26
C ARG A 179 16.86 -12.28 -2.70
N LYS A 180 17.31 -13.44 -2.22
CA LYS A 180 16.46 -14.34 -1.44
C LYS A 180 16.06 -13.63 -0.14
N SER A 181 14.77 -13.42 0.07
CA SER A 181 14.25 -12.92 1.34
C SER A 181 14.43 -14.01 2.40
N SER A 182 15.05 -13.69 3.52
CA SER A 182 15.25 -14.58 4.65
C SER A 182 14.13 -14.52 5.70
N GLY A 183 13.03 -13.83 5.45
CA GLY A 183 11.97 -13.64 6.44
C GLY A 183 10.57 -13.51 5.85
N LYS A 184 9.56 -13.74 6.68
CA LYS A 184 8.14 -13.51 6.34
C LYS A 184 7.90 -12.04 6.12
N ARG A 185 7.07 -11.72 5.14
CA ARG A 185 6.59 -10.35 4.87
C ARG A 185 5.29 -10.13 5.63
N VAL A 186 5.40 -9.65 6.85
CA VAL A 186 4.26 -9.38 7.74
C VAL A 186 4.32 -7.94 8.22
N ALA A 187 3.18 -7.39 8.64
CA ALA A 187 3.13 -6.08 9.28
C ALA A 187 3.97 -6.08 10.56
N ARG A 188 4.73 -5.01 10.80
CA ARG A 188 5.51 -4.86 12.05
C ARG A 188 4.64 -4.79 13.28
N PHE A 189 3.54 -4.08 13.17
CA PHE A 189 2.51 -3.95 14.19
C PHE A 189 1.17 -3.80 13.48
N LEU A 190 0.13 -4.39 14.03
CA LEU A 190 -1.25 -4.25 13.54
C LEU A 190 -2.08 -3.37 14.48
N ASP A 191 -3.03 -2.65 13.93
CA ASP A 191 -3.99 -1.84 14.67
C ASP A 191 -5.31 -2.61 14.93
N GLY A 192 -5.20 -3.80 15.47
CA GLY A 192 -6.33 -4.64 15.83
C GLY A 192 -6.30 -6.02 15.20
N ASN A 193 -7.45 -6.73 15.27
CA ASN A 193 -7.62 -8.06 14.69
C ASN A 193 -7.81 -7.98 13.17
N LEU A 194 -7.49 -9.05 12.46
CA LEU A 194 -7.75 -9.19 11.04
C LEU A 194 -9.23 -9.54 10.79
N MET A 195 -9.77 -9.09 9.66
CA MET A 195 -11.18 -9.36 9.29
C MET A 195 -11.42 -10.82 8.89
N TYR A 196 -10.36 -11.56 8.47
CA TYR A 196 -10.44 -12.97 8.09
C TYR A 196 -9.10 -13.70 8.15
#